data_63ee46a042a5c11f5d0ef259e3412c3c
#
_entry.id   63ee46a042a5c11f5d0ef259e3412c3c
#
_cell.length_a   1.000
_cell.length_b   1.000
_cell.length_c   1.000
_cell.angle_alpha   90.00
_cell.angle_beta   90.00
_cell.angle_gamma   90.00
#
_symmetry.space_group_name_H-M   'P 1'
#
loop_
_entity.id
_entity.type
_entity.pdbx_description
1 polymer ?
#
loop_
_entity_poly.entity_id
_entity_poly.type
_entity_poly.pdbx_seq_one_letter_code
_entity_poly.pdbx_strand_id
1 'polypeptide(L)'
;MIVSDSVKYIGVDDTEIDLFESQYPVPDGVSYNSYVILDDKIAVMDTVDERKTDEWFSNLTEVLEDRQPDYLVISHLEPDHSSNIERLAVRYPDMKLVGNAKTFQMLPQFFDMDFSERSIVVKEGEELSLGTHKLVFYMAPMVHWPEVMVTYEATEKILFSADGFGKFGAIELTKDKDWACEARRYYFNIVGKYGGPVQQLLKKAAGLDINMICPLHGPVLKDNLGYYIGSPCLLYTSPS
;
A
#
# COMPACT_ATOMS: atom_id res chain seq x y z
N MET A 1 10.33 5.87 9.93
CA MET A 1 10.15 6.83 8.80
C MET A 1 9.04 7.82 9.17
N ILE A 2 9.19 9.12 8.85
CA ILE A 2 8.19 10.15 9.19
C ILE A 2 7.37 10.46 7.94
N VAL A 3 6.05 10.27 8.01
CA VAL A 3 5.09 10.68 6.98
C VAL A 3 4.57 12.08 7.31
N SER A 4 3.67 12.18 8.29
CA SER A 4 3.17 13.45 8.81
C SER A 4 2.79 13.32 10.29
N ASP A 5 2.18 14.37 10.85
CA ASP A 5 1.67 14.31 12.23
C ASP A 5 0.43 13.41 12.36
N SER A 6 -0.38 13.30 11.33
CA SER A 6 -1.59 12.48 11.30
C SER A 6 -1.36 11.10 10.70
N VAL A 7 -0.42 10.95 9.77
CA VAL A 7 -0.12 9.69 9.09
C VAL A 7 1.18 9.09 9.62
N LYS A 8 1.08 7.92 10.21
CA LYS A 8 2.20 7.19 10.80
C LYS A 8 2.59 5.99 9.95
N TYR A 9 3.88 5.79 9.75
CA TYR A 9 4.42 4.57 9.16
C TYR A 9 4.54 3.49 10.24
N ILE A 10 3.97 2.34 9.97
CA ILE A 10 4.00 1.16 10.85
C ILE A 10 4.54 -0.09 10.13
N GLY A 11 5.08 0.09 8.93
CA GLY A 11 5.67 -1.00 8.16
C GLY A 11 6.94 -1.56 8.78
N VAL A 12 7.49 -2.59 8.14
CA VAL A 12 8.64 -3.36 8.63
C VAL A 12 9.62 -3.61 7.49
N ASP A 13 10.89 -3.79 7.85
CA ASP A 13 11.95 -4.25 6.94
C ASP A 13 12.19 -5.75 7.12
N ASP A 14 12.21 -6.50 6.02
CA ASP A 14 12.64 -7.90 6.00
C ASP A 14 14.02 -8.00 5.33
N THR A 15 15.05 -8.11 6.17
CA THR A 15 16.45 -8.24 5.75
C THR A 15 16.92 -9.68 5.68
N GLU A 16 16.06 -10.64 6.01
CA GLU A 16 16.38 -12.08 6.06
C GLU A 16 15.86 -12.83 4.83
N ILE A 17 14.98 -12.19 4.03
CA ILE A 17 14.45 -12.81 2.81
C ILE A 17 15.50 -12.82 1.69
N ASP A 18 15.70 -14.00 1.08
CA ASP A 18 16.61 -14.17 -0.06
C ASP A 18 15.92 -13.92 -1.40
N LEU A 19 14.66 -14.39 -1.53
CA LEU A 19 13.89 -14.37 -2.77
C LEU A 19 12.50 -13.80 -2.54
N PHE A 20 12.22 -12.63 -3.08
CA PHE A 20 10.88 -12.07 -3.14
C PHE A 20 10.01 -12.88 -4.12
N GLU A 21 8.77 -13.21 -3.74
CA GLU A 21 7.87 -14.13 -4.46
C GLU A 21 8.52 -15.48 -4.84
N SER A 22 9.50 -15.94 -4.08
CA SER A 22 10.28 -17.14 -4.38
C SER A 22 11.02 -17.13 -5.73
N GLN A 23 11.17 -15.96 -6.35
CA GLN A 23 11.74 -15.80 -7.69
C GLN A 23 12.83 -14.74 -7.80
N TYR A 24 12.66 -13.60 -7.14
CA TYR A 24 13.50 -12.43 -7.37
C TYR A 24 14.50 -12.25 -6.24
N PRO A 25 15.81 -12.39 -6.51
CA PRO A 25 16.84 -12.17 -5.49
C PRO A 25 16.75 -10.75 -4.91
N VAL A 26 16.71 -10.62 -3.59
CA VAL A 26 16.67 -9.35 -2.87
C VAL A 26 17.79 -9.25 -1.85
N PRO A 27 19.05 -9.03 -2.31
CA PRO A 27 20.22 -9.04 -1.43
C PRO A 27 20.21 -7.93 -0.37
N ASP A 28 19.43 -6.88 -0.59
CA ASP A 28 19.20 -5.80 0.39
C ASP A 28 17.83 -5.95 1.09
N GLY A 29 17.23 -7.14 1.04
CA GLY A 29 15.92 -7.38 1.63
C GLY A 29 14.77 -6.66 0.90
N VAL A 30 13.67 -6.45 1.63
CA VAL A 30 12.48 -5.75 1.16
C VAL A 30 11.80 -5.04 2.33
N SER A 31 11.08 -3.95 2.09
CA SER A 31 10.18 -3.37 3.07
C SER A 31 8.74 -3.74 2.76
N TYR A 32 7.96 -4.05 3.78
CA TYR A 32 6.50 -4.19 3.70
C TYR A 32 5.89 -2.98 4.40
N ASN A 33 5.32 -2.09 3.63
CA ASN A 33 4.84 -0.82 4.15
C ASN A 33 3.37 -0.92 4.54
N SER A 34 3.07 -0.38 5.70
CA SER A 34 1.72 -0.18 6.21
C SER A 34 1.66 1.15 6.94
N TYR A 35 0.50 1.78 6.97
CA TYR A 35 0.36 3.11 7.54
C TYR A 35 -0.90 3.20 8.40
N VAL A 36 -0.90 4.15 9.35
CA VAL A 36 -2.08 4.51 10.14
C VAL A 36 -2.40 5.97 9.95
N ILE A 37 -3.65 6.28 9.64
CA ILE A 37 -4.16 7.65 9.60
C ILE A 37 -4.93 7.87 10.91
N LEU A 38 -4.41 8.78 11.73
CA LEU A 38 -4.97 9.16 13.02
C LEU A 38 -5.89 10.37 12.86
N ASP A 39 -7.19 10.16 13.12
CA ASP A 39 -8.21 11.20 13.06
C ASP A 39 -9.32 10.87 14.08
N ASP A 40 -10.52 11.45 13.93
CA ASP A 40 -11.70 11.06 14.71
C ASP A 40 -11.95 9.55 14.54
N LYS A 41 -11.85 9.06 13.32
CA LYS A 41 -11.78 7.64 12.97
C LYS A 41 -10.39 7.27 12.47
N ILE A 42 -9.93 6.09 12.86
CA ILE A 42 -8.59 5.61 12.51
C ILE A 42 -8.69 4.62 11.35
N ALA A 43 -7.87 4.84 10.34
CA ALA A 43 -7.71 3.90 9.22
C ALA A 43 -6.31 3.31 9.21
N VAL A 44 -6.22 1.97 9.16
CA VAL A 44 -5.01 1.22 8.84
C VAL A 44 -4.98 1.01 7.33
N MET A 45 -3.85 1.29 6.68
CA MET A 45 -3.64 1.12 5.24
C MET A 45 -2.80 -0.13 5.03
N ASP A 46 -3.43 -1.19 4.53
CA ASP A 46 -2.86 -2.51 4.31
C ASP A 46 -2.18 -3.15 5.54
N THR A 47 -1.72 -4.39 5.41
CA THR A 47 -0.96 -5.10 6.42
C THR A 47 0.42 -5.46 5.88
N VAL A 48 1.09 -6.47 6.44
CA VAL A 48 2.43 -6.90 6.03
C VAL A 48 2.51 -8.42 5.90
N ASP A 49 3.64 -8.92 5.39
CA ASP A 49 3.94 -10.34 5.29
C ASP A 49 3.85 -11.06 6.66
N GLU A 50 3.43 -12.33 6.64
CA GLU A 50 3.26 -13.16 7.82
C GLU A 50 4.54 -13.28 8.68
N ARG A 51 5.71 -13.29 8.07
CA ARG A 51 7.00 -13.39 8.77
C ARG A 51 7.28 -12.21 9.68
N LYS A 52 6.65 -11.07 9.44
CA LYS A 52 6.85 -9.81 10.16
C LYS A 52 5.64 -9.41 11.03
N THR A 53 4.73 -10.35 11.28
CA THR A 53 3.49 -10.12 12.03
C THR A 53 3.73 -9.46 13.39
N ASP A 54 4.64 -10.00 14.21
CA ASP A 54 4.82 -9.55 15.59
C ASP A 54 5.42 -8.14 15.66
N GLU A 55 6.39 -7.84 14.78
CA GLU A 55 7.00 -6.53 14.67
C GLU A 55 5.96 -5.49 14.21
N TRP A 56 5.18 -5.82 13.19
CA TRP A 56 4.11 -4.94 12.69
C TRP A 56 3.04 -4.66 13.73
N PHE A 57 2.56 -5.69 14.47
CA PHE A 57 1.59 -5.49 15.55
C PHE A 57 2.15 -4.66 16.70
N SER A 58 3.45 -4.75 16.97
CA SER A 58 4.12 -3.89 17.95
C SER A 58 4.07 -2.44 17.51
N ASN A 59 4.45 -2.15 16.25
CA ASN A 59 4.42 -0.81 15.66
C ASN A 59 2.99 -0.24 15.65
N LEU A 60 2.01 -1.04 15.24
CA LEU A 60 0.61 -0.66 15.24
C LEU A 60 0.12 -0.30 16.64
N THR A 61 0.42 -1.14 17.63
CA THR A 61 -0.02 -0.93 19.03
C THR A 61 0.61 0.32 19.62
N GLU A 62 1.89 0.58 19.34
CA GLU A 62 2.56 1.81 19.79
C GLU A 62 1.89 3.06 19.24
N VAL A 63 1.51 3.06 17.95
CA VAL A 63 0.86 4.20 17.30
C VAL A 63 -0.58 4.39 17.76
N LEU A 64 -1.32 3.30 17.99
CA LEU A 64 -2.72 3.36 18.42
C LEU A 64 -2.87 3.77 19.90
N GLU A 65 -1.86 3.47 20.74
CA GLU A 65 -1.94 3.63 22.19
C GLU A 65 -3.19 2.90 22.74
N ASP A 66 -4.14 3.64 23.34
CA ASP A 66 -5.39 3.11 23.86
C ASP A 66 -6.56 3.14 22.85
N ARG A 67 -6.31 3.63 21.62
CA ARG A 67 -7.33 3.73 20.56
C ARG A 67 -7.45 2.43 19.77
N GLN A 68 -8.57 2.28 19.05
CA GLN A 68 -8.81 1.15 18.16
C GLN A 68 -9.00 1.64 16.72
N PRO A 69 -8.59 0.88 15.71
CA PRO A 69 -8.84 1.23 14.33
C PRO A 69 -10.31 1.02 13.97
N ASP A 70 -10.90 1.98 13.26
CA ASP A 70 -12.24 1.89 12.70
C ASP A 70 -12.24 1.16 11.36
N TYR A 71 -11.17 1.32 10.59
CA TYR A 71 -11.06 0.80 9.23
C TYR A 71 -9.72 0.12 8.97
N LEU A 72 -9.77 -0.96 8.19
CA LEU A 72 -8.66 -1.49 7.42
C LEU A 72 -8.95 -1.24 5.94
N VAL A 73 -8.16 -0.41 5.28
CA VAL A 73 -8.23 -0.20 3.83
C VAL A 73 -7.32 -1.21 3.16
N ILE A 74 -7.88 -2.02 2.26
CA ILE A 74 -7.17 -3.08 1.55
C ILE A 74 -6.92 -2.61 0.12
N SER A 75 -5.69 -2.19 -0.16
CA SER A 75 -5.26 -1.78 -1.50
C SER A 75 -4.95 -2.99 -2.38
N HIS A 76 -4.40 -4.07 -1.78
CA HIS A 76 -3.91 -5.24 -2.47
C HIS A 76 -4.00 -6.50 -1.60
N LEU A 77 -4.30 -7.67 -2.23
CA LEU A 77 -4.47 -8.95 -1.54
C LEU A 77 -3.26 -9.89 -1.66
N GLU A 78 -2.17 -9.45 -2.25
CA GLU A 78 -0.94 -10.25 -2.23
C GLU A 78 -0.52 -10.54 -0.78
N PRO A 79 -0.05 -11.76 -0.47
CA PRO A 79 0.19 -12.18 0.92
C PRO A 79 1.11 -11.26 1.71
N ASP A 80 2.07 -10.61 1.07
CA ASP A 80 2.99 -9.67 1.72
C ASP A 80 2.34 -8.35 2.18
N HIS A 81 1.08 -8.11 1.80
CA HIS A 81 0.26 -6.97 2.23
C HIS A 81 -1.05 -7.40 2.90
N SER A 82 -1.40 -8.68 2.83
CA SER A 82 -2.71 -9.16 3.29
C SER A 82 -2.67 -10.24 4.38
N SER A 83 -1.54 -10.89 4.61
CA SER A 83 -1.45 -12.05 5.53
C SER A 83 -1.97 -11.80 6.94
N ASN A 84 -2.01 -10.56 7.39
CA ASN A 84 -2.45 -10.23 8.73
C ASN A 84 -3.90 -9.70 8.80
N ILE A 85 -4.67 -9.70 7.71
CA ILE A 85 -6.06 -9.22 7.69
C ILE A 85 -6.92 -9.94 8.72
N GLU A 86 -6.90 -11.28 8.74
CA GLU A 86 -7.69 -12.08 9.67
C GLU A 86 -7.27 -11.85 11.13
N ARG A 87 -5.96 -11.85 11.40
CA ARG A 87 -5.42 -11.60 12.75
C ARG A 87 -5.81 -10.21 13.27
N LEU A 88 -5.73 -9.19 12.40
CA LEU A 88 -6.14 -7.83 12.74
C LEU A 88 -7.65 -7.77 13.02
N ALA A 89 -8.47 -8.43 12.19
CA ALA A 89 -9.89 -8.48 12.33
C ALA A 89 -10.36 -9.23 13.60
N VAL A 90 -9.61 -10.24 14.03
CA VAL A 90 -9.84 -10.93 15.31
C VAL A 90 -9.52 -10.02 16.49
N ARG A 91 -8.41 -9.28 16.40
CA ARG A 91 -7.97 -8.37 17.47
C ARG A 91 -8.89 -7.16 17.63
N TYR A 92 -9.48 -6.67 16.53
CA TYR A 92 -10.36 -5.50 16.49
C TYR A 92 -11.71 -5.87 15.84
N PRO A 93 -12.61 -6.51 16.60
CA PRO A 93 -13.84 -7.10 16.03
C PRO A 93 -14.83 -6.05 15.45
N ASP A 94 -14.78 -4.81 15.91
CA ASP A 94 -15.65 -3.72 15.43
C ASP A 94 -15.09 -3.02 14.17
N MET A 95 -13.83 -3.25 13.84
CA MET A 95 -13.17 -2.67 12.68
C MET A 95 -13.85 -3.12 11.37
N LYS A 96 -14.08 -2.19 10.44
CA LYS A 96 -14.60 -2.48 9.11
C LYS A 96 -13.46 -2.64 8.10
N LEU A 97 -13.64 -3.54 7.12
CA LEU A 97 -12.74 -3.73 6.00
C LEU A 97 -13.25 -2.89 4.82
N VAL A 98 -12.40 -2.06 4.26
CA VAL A 98 -12.70 -1.19 3.11
C VAL A 98 -11.94 -1.71 1.90
N GLY A 99 -12.63 -2.03 0.84
CA GLY A 99 -12.07 -2.55 -0.39
C GLY A 99 -13.06 -2.45 -1.54
N ASN A 100 -12.63 -2.76 -2.76
CA ASN A 100 -13.56 -2.80 -3.88
C ASN A 100 -14.29 -4.16 -3.98
N ALA A 101 -15.27 -4.25 -4.89
CA ALA A 101 -16.06 -5.48 -5.05
C ALA A 101 -15.19 -6.71 -5.40
N LYS A 102 -14.09 -6.50 -6.14
CA LYS A 102 -13.18 -7.60 -6.52
C LYS A 102 -12.36 -8.08 -5.34
N THR A 103 -11.94 -7.17 -4.45
CA THR A 103 -11.27 -7.49 -3.18
C THR A 103 -12.13 -8.49 -2.38
N PHE A 104 -13.39 -8.16 -2.12
CA PHE A 104 -14.28 -9.02 -1.34
C PHE A 104 -14.71 -10.30 -2.07
N GLN A 105 -14.69 -10.32 -3.40
CA GLN A 105 -14.87 -11.55 -4.17
C GLN A 105 -13.68 -12.50 -4.02
N MET A 106 -12.45 -11.97 -3.90
CA MET A 106 -11.22 -12.76 -3.80
C MET A 106 -10.87 -13.14 -2.37
N LEU A 107 -11.22 -12.31 -1.39
CA LEU A 107 -10.84 -12.47 0.02
C LEU A 107 -11.12 -13.89 0.59
N PRO A 108 -12.26 -14.57 0.29
CA PRO A 108 -12.53 -15.94 0.73
C PRO A 108 -11.60 -17.02 0.14
N GLN A 109 -10.73 -16.68 -0.82
CA GLN A 109 -9.72 -17.60 -1.35
C GLN A 109 -8.45 -17.61 -0.46
N PHE A 110 -8.30 -16.63 0.41
CA PHE A 110 -7.15 -16.46 1.29
C PHE A 110 -7.47 -16.74 2.75
N PHE A 111 -8.73 -16.52 3.17
CA PHE A 111 -9.16 -16.59 4.56
C PHE A 111 -10.48 -17.34 4.70
N ASP A 112 -10.58 -18.18 5.73
CA ASP A 112 -11.82 -18.91 6.07
C ASP A 112 -12.84 -18.06 6.82
N MET A 113 -12.42 -16.88 7.35
CA MET A 113 -13.29 -15.97 8.08
C MET A 113 -14.28 -15.28 7.15
N ASP A 114 -15.56 -15.21 7.59
CA ASP A 114 -16.58 -14.41 6.89
C ASP A 114 -16.48 -12.94 7.32
N PHE A 115 -16.16 -12.09 6.35
CA PHE A 115 -16.07 -10.64 6.53
C PHE A 115 -17.30 -9.86 6.03
N SER A 116 -18.35 -10.53 5.57
CA SER A 116 -19.49 -9.91 4.85
C SER A 116 -20.15 -8.79 5.64
N GLU A 117 -20.39 -8.96 6.96
CA GLU A 117 -21.02 -7.95 7.83
C GLU A 117 -20.11 -6.76 8.15
N ARG A 118 -18.81 -6.90 7.90
CA ARG A 118 -17.81 -5.87 8.20
C ARG A 118 -17.21 -5.24 6.95
N SER A 119 -17.66 -5.62 5.76
CA SER A 119 -17.16 -5.14 4.48
C SER A 119 -17.83 -3.83 4.06
N ILE A 120 -17.02 -2.85 3.68
CA ILE A 120 -17.43 -1.62 3.02
C ILE A 120 -16.90 -1.68 1.59
N VAL A 121 -17.81 -1.88 0.63
CA VAL A 121 -17.47 -1.95 -0.79
C VAL A 121 -17.43 -0.54 -1.37
N VAL A 122 -16.25 -0.10 -1.80
CA VAL A 122 -16.05 1.20 -2.43
C VAL A 122 -15.87 1.09 -3.95
N LYS A 123 -16.15 2.18 -4.66
CA LYS A 123 -16.08 2.32 -6.11
C LYS A 123 -15.14 3.46 -6.51
N GLU A 124 -14.91 3.57 -7.81
CA GLU A 124 -14.12 4.66 -8.41
C GLU A 124 -14.64 6.03 -7.98
N GLY A 125 -13.77 6.84 -7.38
CA GLY A 125 -14.08 8.20 -6.93
C GLY A 125 -14.95 8.29 -5.67
N GLU A 126 -15.27 7.16 -5.04
CA GLU A 126 -16.03 7.16 -3.78
C GLU A 126 -15.18 7.68 -2.62
N GLU A 127 -15.81 8.34 -1.67
CA GLU A 127 -15.16 9.02 -0.57
C GLU A 127 -15.50 8.36 0.78
N LEU A 128 -14.50 8.27 1.68
CA LEU A 128 -14.67 7.88 3.07
C LEU A 128 -14.09 8.97 3.98
N SER A 129 -14.93 9.55 4.84
CA SER A 129 -14.48 10.54 5.82
C SER A 129 -13.98 9.85 7.09
N LEU A 130 -12.83 10.32 7.59
CA LEU A 130 -12.28 9.93 8.89
C LEU A 130 -12.53 11.00 9.97
N GLY A 131 -13.08 12.15 9.57
CA GLY A 131 -13.25 13.37 10.36
C GLY A 131 -12.69 14.53 9.56
N THR A 132 -11.48 14.95 9.86
CA THR A 132 -10.73 15.97 9.09
C THR A 132 -10.19 15.40 7.77
N HIS A 133 -9.70 14.18 7.78
CA HIS A 133 -9.14 13.49 6.62
C HIS A 133 -10.24 12.84 5.77
N LYS A 134 -10.02 12.85 4.47
CA LYS A 134 -10.92 12.25 3.49
C LYS A 134 -10.14 11.34 2.55
N LEU A 135 -10.55 10.09 2.47
CA LEU A 135 -10.01 9.10 1.54
C LEU A 135 -10.86 9.07 0.28
N VAL A 136 -10.23 9.08 -0.88
CA VAL A 136 -10.86 8.94 -2.20
C VAL A 136 -10.24 7.74 -2.91
N PHE A 137 -11.07 6.82 -3.40
CA PHE A 137 -10.60 5.54 -3.94
C PHE A 137 -10.56 5.55 -5.47
N TYR A 138 -9.46 5.07 -6.04
CA TYR A 138 -9.28 4.92 -7.47
C TYR A 138 -8.92 3.48 -7.82
N MET A 139 -9.72 2.85 -8.69
CA MET A 139 -9.48 1.48 -9.10
C MET A 139 -8.29 1.40 -10.05
N ALA A 140 -7.38 0.47 -9.76
CA ALA A 140 -6.16 0.22 -10.50
C ALA A 140 -6.04 -1.26 -10.95
N PRO A 141 -7.09 -1.83 -11.60
CA PRO A 141 -7.10 -3.25 -11.93
C PRO A 141 -5.91 -3.63 -12.78
N MET A 142 -5.27 -4.76 -12.46
CA MET A 142 -4.06 -5.28 -13.09
C MET A 142 -2.80 -4.42 -12.89
N VAL A 143 -2.78 -3.62 -11.83
CA VAL A 143 -1.55 -2.93 -11.39
C VAL A 143 -1.17 -3.42 -9.96
N HIS A 144 -0.70 -4.68 -9.70
CA HIS A 144 -0.56 -5.68 -10.78
C HIS A 144 -1.61 -6.81 -10.70
N TRP A 145 -2.46 -6.87 -9.70
CA TRP A 145 -3.57 -7.83 -9.56
C TRP A 145 -4.93 -7.19 -9.89
N PRO A 146 -5.99 -8.03 -10.14
CA PRO A 146 -7.27 -7.52 -10.63
C PRO A 146 -8.05 -6.66 -9.64
N GLU A 147 -7.79 -6.79 -8.34
CA GLU A 147 -8.50 -6.07 -7.26
C GLU A 147 -7.77 -4.80 -6.80
N VAL A 148 -6.59 -4.52 -7.32
CA VAL A 148 -5.79 -3.38 -6.82
C VAL A 148 -6.56 -2.07 -6.93
N MET A 149 -6.50 -1.29 -5.87
CA MET A 149 -6.94 0.10 -5.83
C MET A 149 -5.87 0.97 -5.15
N VAL A 150 -5.85 2.24 -5.49
CA VAL A 150 -5.04 3.25 -4.82
C VAL A 150 -5.96 4.20 -4.06
N THR A 151 -5.45 4.76 -2.97
CA THR A 151 -6.21 5.67 -2.11
C THR A 151 -5.54 7.03 -2.08
N TYR A 152 -6.30 8.07 -2.38
CA TYR A 152 -5.84 9.45 -2.24
C TYR A 152 -6.42 10.08 -0.99
N GLU A 153 -5.56 10.47 -0.06
CA GLU A 153 -5.94 11.26 1.11
C GLU A 153 -5.92 12.75 0.71
N ALA A 154 -7.10 13.38 0.72
CA ALA A 154 -7.29 14.67 0.07
C ALA A 154 -6.87 15.87 0.93
N THR A 155 -6.72 15.72 2.25
CA THR A 155 -6.39 16.81 3.18
C THR A 155 -4.90 17.15 3.15
N GLU A 156 -4.04 16.14 3.28
CA GLU A 156 -2.58 16.29 3.20
C GLU A 156 -2.04 16.00 1.79
N LYS A 157 -2.92 15.56 0.86
CA LYS A 157 -2.60 15.26 -0.54
C LYS A 157 -1.61 14.08 -0.66
N ILE A 158 -1.91 13.01 0.04
CA ILE A 158 -1.09 11.79 0.07
C ILE A 158 -1.70 10.73 -0.83
N LEU A 159 -0.90 10.17 -1.74
CA LEU A 159 -1.27 9.01 -2.54
C LEU A 159 -0.71 7.73 -1.92
N PHE A 160 -1.58 6.86 -1.40
CA PHE A 160 -1.25 5.47 -1.09
C PHE A 160 -1.37 4.68 -2.38
N SER A 161 -0.23 4.33 -2.96
CA SER A 161 -0.13 3.93 -4.36
C SER A 161 -0.13 2.42 -4.61
N ALA A 162 -0.44 1.62 -3.58
CA ALA A 162 -0.22 0.17 -3.62
C ALA A 162 1.23 -0.12 -4.08
N ASP A 163 1.42 -1.08 -4.98
CA ASP A 163 2.75 -1.40 -5.53
C ASP A 163 3.30 -0.37 -6.51
N GLY A 164 2.47 0.59 -6.89
CA GLY A 164 2.91 1.72 -7.71
C GLY A 164 4.03 2.50 -7.01
N PHE A 165 5.11 2.81 -7.75
CA PHE A 165 6.30 3.48 -7.26
C PHE A 165 7.14 2.68 -6.24
N GLY A 166 6.84 1.40 -6.05
CA GLY A 166 7.58 0.51 -5.19
C GLY A 166 9.00 0.22 -5.70
N LYS A 167 9.87 -0.22 -4.80
CA LYS A 167 11.21 -0.70 -5.11
C LYS A 167 11.60 -1.85 -4.20
N PHE A 168 12.52 -2.70 -4.66
CA PHE A 168 13.18 -3.67 -3.78
C PHE A 168 14.17 -2.98 -2.83
N GLY A 169 14.42 -3.66 -1.71
CA GLY A 169 15.37 -3.27 -0.67
C GLY A 169 14.70 -2.76 0.60
N ALA A 170 15.17 -3.26 1.72
CA ALA A 170 14.84 -2.75 3.05
C ALA A 170 15.19 -1.26 3.14
N ILE A 171 14.36 -0.47 3.78
CA ILE A 171 14.51 1.00 3.81
C ILE A 171 15.85 1.38 4.46
N GLU A 172 16.15 0.77 5.61
CA GLU A 172 17.39 1.08 6.34
C GLU A 172 18.66 0.71 5.57
N LEU A 173 18.64 -0.36 4.77
CA LEU A 173 19.80 -0.79 3.98
C LEU A 173 19.96 -0.04 2.67
N THR A 174 18.92 0.65 2.22
CA THR A 174 18.91 1.30 0.89
C THR A 174 18.67 2.80 0.93
N LYS A 175 18.68 3.42 2.11
CA LYS A 175 18.42 4.87 2.28
C LYS A 175 19.38 5.78 1.51
N ASP A 176 20.62 5.34 1.33
CA ASP A 176 21.66 6.10 0.63
C ASP A 176 21.86 5.63 -0.83
N LYS A 177 21.02 4.70 -1.32
CA LYS A 177 21.09 4.17 -2.68
C LYS A 177 20.11 4.90 -3.60
N ASP A 178 20.49 5.00 -4.90
CA ASP A 178 19.57 5.55 -5.90
C ASP A 178 18.29 4.71 -5.99
N TRP A 179 17.15 5.38 -5.87
CA TRP A 179 15.83 4.77 -5.95
C TRP A 179 15.59 4.10 -7.31
N ALA A 180 16.02 4.74 -8.41
CA ALA A 180 15.61 4.36 -9.76
C ALA A 180 16.07 2.96 -10.18
N CYS A 181 17.22 2.49 -9.72
CA CYS A 181 17.77 1.18 -10.11
C CYS A 181 16.85 0.04 -9.61
N GLU A 182 16.57 0.02 -8.32
CA GLU A 182 15.74 -1.01 -7.70
C GLU A 182 14.24 -0.84 -8.03
N ALA A 183 13.77 0.39 -8.21
CA ALA A 183 12.41 0.66 -8.68
C ALA A 183 12.20 0.14 -10.13
N ARG A 184 13.21 0.30 -10.99
CA ARG A 184 13.16 -0.25 -12.34
C ARG A 184 13.13 -1.77 -12.32
N ARG A 185 13.98 -2.40 -11.49
CA ARG A 185 14.01 -3.85 -11.33
C ARG A 185 12.69 -4.37 -10.79
N TYR A 186 12.12 -3.72 -9.78
CA TYR A 186 10.79 -4.01 -9.23
C TYR A 186 9.72 -3.91 -10.33
N TYR A 187 9.68 -2.79 -11.03
CA TYR A 187 8.70 -2.56 -12.08
C TYR A 187 8.72 -3.66 -13.15
N PHE A 188 9.88 -3.95 -13.73
CA PHE A 188 9.97 -4.94 -14.82
C PHE A 188 9.58 -6.35 -14.39
N ASN A 189 9.84 -6.71 -13.15
CA ASN A 189 9.54 -8.06 -12.64
C ASN A 189 8.08 -8.20 -12.19
N ILE A 190 7.52 -7.19 -11.54
CA ILE A 190 6.21 -7.26 -10.89
C ILE A 190 5.11 -6.64 -11.76
N VAL A 191 5.26 -5.40 -12.19
CA VAL A 191 4.18 -4.59 -12.79
C VAL A 191 4.27 -4.50 -14.31
N GLY A 192 5.48 -4.61 -14.90
CA GLY A 192 5.78 -4.21 -16.29
C GLY A 192 4.98 -4.91 -17.38
N LYS A 193 4.53 -6.15 -17.15
CA LYS A 193 3.65 -6.88 -18.08
C LYS A 193 2.26 -6.24 -18.25
N TYR A 194 1.89 -5.29 -17.37
CA TYR A 194 0.60 -4.62 -17.36
C TYR A 194 0.70 -3.14 -17.76
N GLY A 195 1.58 -2.76 -18.66
CA GLY A 195 1.84 -1.38 -19.06
C GLY A 195 0.59 -0.58 -19.47
N GLY A 196 -0.38 -1.20 -20.16
CA GLY A 196 -1.66 -0.56 -20.50
C GLY A 196 -2.46 -0.10 -19.27
N PRO A 197 -2.77 -0.98 -18.30
CA PRO A 197 -3.36 -0.63 -17.01
C PRO A 197 -2.60 0.45 -16.25
N VAL A 198 -1.26 0.38 -16.21
CA VAL A 198 -0.43 1.40 -15.57
C VAL A 198 -0.63 2.77 -16.21
N GLN A 199 -0.66 2.87 -17.55
CA GLN A 199 -0.92 4.13 -18.25
C GLN A 199 -2.31 4.70 -17.93
N GLN A 200 -3.31 3.85 -17.74
CA GLN A 200 -4.64 4.29 -17.31
C GLN A 200 -4.62 4.85 -15.89
N LEU A 201 -3.93 4.20 -14.96
CA LEU A 201 -3.77 4.70 -13.59
C LEU A 201 -3.04 6.06 -13.57
N LEU A 202 -1.94 6.19 -14.30
CA LEU A 202 -1.19 7.45 -14.40
C LEU A 202 -2.06 8.60 -14.95
N LYS A 203 -2.93 8.33 -15.94
CA LYS A 203 -3.87 9.34 -16.45
C LYS A 203 -4.88 9.78 -15.39
N LYS A 204 -5.37 8.87 -14.55
CA LYS A 204 -6.25 9.21 -13.42
C LYS A 204 -5.51 10.07 -12.39
N ALA A 205 -4.31 9.66 -12.01
CA ALA A 205 -3.50 10.36 -11.02
C ALA A 205 -3.00 11.73 -11.49
N ALA A 206 -2.86 11.96 -12.80
CA ALA A 206 -2.38 13.24 -13.36
C ALA A 206 -3.25 14.45 -13.00
N GLY A 207 -4.53 14.24 -12.62
CA GLY A 207 -5.44 15.29 -12.16
C GLY A 207 -5.38 15.55 -10.65
N LEU A 208 -4.63 14.77 -9.90
CA LEU A 208 -4.52 14.90 -8.45
C LEU A 208 -3.35 15.82 -8.07
N ASP A 209 -3.58 16.65 -7.06
CA ASP A 209 -2.54 17.48 -6.45
C ASP A 209 -1.85 16.67 -5.35
N ILE A 210 -0.72 16.01 -5.69
CA ILE A 210 -0.04 15.06 -4.82
C ILE A 210 1.19 15.72 -4.20
N ASN A 211 1.27 15.73 -2.86
CA ASN A 211 2.42 16.18 -2.09
C ASN A 211 3.33 15.03 -1.67
N MET A 212 2.79 13.82 -1.60
CA MET A 212 3.50 12.66 -1.08
C MET A 212 2.94 11.37 -1.68
N ILE A 213 3.82 10.40 -1.93
CA ILE A 213 3.43 9.04 -2.35
C ILE A 213 3.92 8.05 -1.30
N CYS A 214 3.00 7.22 -0.84
CA CYS A 214 3.20 6.16 0.14
C CYS A 214 3.00 4.79 -0.54
N PRO A 215 4.06 4.17 -1.09
CA PRO A 215 3.99 2.87 -1.74
C PRO A 215 3.97 1.74 -0.70
N LEU A 216 3.63 0.53 -1.14
CA LEU A 216 3.69 -0.69 -0.31
C LEU A 216 5.11 -1.24 -0.16
N HIS A 217 6.07 -0.82 -1.01
CA HIS A 217 7.49 -1.15 -0.89
C HIS A 217 8.37 0.08 -1.09
N GLY A 218 9.46 0.17 -0.33
CA GLY A 218 10.45 1.24 -0.43
C GLY A 218 10.08 2.50 0.35
N PRO A 219 10.77 3.62 0.11
CA PRO A 219 10.61 4.83 0.92
C PRO A 219 9.33 5.60 0.56
N VAL A 220 8.85 6.39 1.50
CA VAL A 220 7.88 7.47 1.23
C VAL A 220 8.55 8.51 0.33
N LEU A 221 7.88 8.88 -0.76
CA LEU A 221 8.37 9.83 -1.75
C LEU A 221 7.67 11.18 -1.53
N LYS A 222 8.42 12.21 -1.17
CA LYS A 222 7.88 13.54 -0.88
C LYS A 222 8.67 14.69 -1.52
N ASP A 223 9.97 14.53 -1.68
CA ASP A 223 10.79 15.54 -2.31
C ASP A 223 10.97 15.24 -3.79
N ASN A 224 10.90 16.26 -4.65
CA ASN A 224 11.10 16.09 -6.10
C ASN A 224 10.17 15.05 -6.76
N LEU A 225 8.88 15.08 -6.45
CA LEU A 225 7.89 14.13 -7.00
C LEU A 225 7.89 14.08 -8.53
N GLY A 226 8.23 15.17 -9.20
CA GLY A 226 8.40 15.21 -10.66
C GLY A 226 9.44 14.21 -11.18
N TYR A 227 10.50 13.94 -10.42
CA TYR A 227 11.47 12.90 -10.75
C TYR A 227 10.83 11.50 -10.68
N TYR A 228 10.12 11.19 -9.61
CA TYR A 228 9.50 9.87 -9.42
C TYR A 228 8.34 9.64 -10.40
N ILE A 229 7.49 10.65 -10.61
CA ILE A 229 6.35 10.58 -11.54
C ILE A 229 6.83 10.55 -13.00
N GLY A 230 7.89 11.28 -13.32
CA GLY A 230 8.49 11.30 -14.67
C GLY A 230 9.33 10.06 -14.98
N SER A 231 9.95 9.43 -13.97
CA SER A 231 10.77 8.22 -14.15
C SER A 231 9.97 7.01 -14.60
N PRO A 232 8.77 6.73 -14.06
CA PRO A 232 7.88 5.71 -14.61
C PRO A 232 7.55 5.93 -16.08
N CYS A 233 7.41 7.18 -16.56
CA CYS A 233 7.21 7.41 -17.98
C CYS A 233 8.36 6.87 -18.83
N LEU A 234 9.59 6.87 -18.32
CA LEU A 234 10.75 6.22 -18.95
C LEU A 234 10.73 4.70 -18.77
N LEU A 235 10.19 4.21 -17.66
CA LEU A 235 10.03 2.79 -17.35
C LEU A 235 8.83 2.19 -18.10
N TYR A 236 7.74 2.95 -18.23
CA TYR A 236 6.45 2.51 -18.78
C TYR A 236 6.30 2.77 -20.28
N THR A 237 7.21 3.48 -20.91
CA THR A 237 7.18 3.75 -22.36
C THR A 237 8.02 2.76 -23.17
N SER A 238 8.63 1.76 -22.57
CA SER A 238 9.25 0.68 -23.34
C SER A 238 8.17 -0.07 -24.10
N PRO A 239 8.25 -0.14 -25.44
CA PRO A 239 7.28 -0.89 -26.22
C PRO A 239 7.33 -2.35 -25.81
N SER A 240 6.17 -2.91 -25.52
CA SER A 240 5.96 -4.35 -25.41
C SER A 240 6.17 -5.01 -26.77
#